data_5294db99b2cb953db2bf7c49fe50a2b6
#
_entry.id   5294db99b2cb953db2bf7c49fe50a2b6
#
_cell.length_a   1.000
_cell.length_b   1.000
_cell.length_c   1.000
_cell.angle_alpha   90.00
_cell.angle_beta   90.00
_cell.angle_gamma   90.00
#
_symmetry.space_group_name_H-M   'P 1'
#
loop_
_entity.id
_entity.type
_entity.pdbx_description
1 polymer ?
#
loop_
_entity_poly.entity_id
_entity_poly.type
_entity_poly.pdbx_seq_one_letter_code
_entity_poly.pdbx_strand_id
1 'polypeptide(L)'
;PLTRWLREQGRATSGPTFVGAMQELQRAARVXITAXSAYDAVLSPTLAQPPALIGAFRNDADPAADFAAQARFTPFTSAYNMTGQPAVNVPLYWTADGLPIGVMLAGRPADEATLISLSAQLEVIRPWADRRPSWW
;
A
#
# COMPACT_ATOMS: atom_id res chain seq x y z
N PRO A 1 -10.47 -2.42 -20.41
CA PRO A 1 -11.53 -3.20 -19.76
C PRO A 1 -11.75 -2.80 -18.31
N LEU A 2 -10.76 -2.91 -17.40
CA LEU A 2 -10.93 -2.60 -15.98
C LEU A 2 -11.42 -1.16 -15.73
N THR A 3 -10.77 -0.16 -16.31
CA THR A 3 -11.15 1.25 -16.12
C THR A 3 -12.59 1.51 -16.60
N ARG A 4 -12.99 0.87 -17.71
CA ARG A 4 -14.38 1.00 -18.21
C ARG A 4 -15.36 0.41 -17.20
N TRP A 5 -15.06 -0.78 -16.69
CA TRP A 5 -15.89 -1.46 -15.69
C TRP A 5 -16.03 -0.60 -14.43
N LEU A 6 -14.91 -0.07 -13.90
CA LEU A 6 -14.94 0.81 -12.73
C LEU A 6 -15.82 2.05 -12.97
N ARG A 7 -15.71 2.65 -14.17
CA ARG A 7 -16.54 3.81 -14.53
C ARG A 7 -18.03 3.44 -14.55
N GLU A 8 -18.35 2.26 -15.06
CA GLU A 8 -19.74 1.78 -15.08
C GLU A 8 -20.26 1.54 -13.67
N GLN A 9 -19.44 0.96 -12.78
CA GLN A 9 -19.81 0.81 -11.37
C GLN A 9 -20.08 2.18 -10.73
N GLY A 10 -19.22 3.15 -11.00
CA GLY A 10 -19.38 4.51 -10.48
C GLY A 10 -20.67 5.18 -10.97
N ARG A 11 -21.00 5.00 -12.26
CA ARG A 11 -22.24 5.55 -12.82
C ARG A 11 -23.49 4.90 -12.23
N ALA A 12 -23.40 3.64 -11.83
CA ALA A 12 -24.51 2.91 -11.22
C ALA A 12 -24.68 3.23 -9.73
N THR A 13 -23.69 3.90 -9.11
CA THR A 13 -23.71 4.20 -7.68
C THR A 13 -24.51 5.48 -7.43
N SER A 14 -25.53 5.38 -6.57
CA SER A 14 -26.33 6.57 -6.22
C SER A 14 -25.57 7.53 -5.31
N GLY A 15 -25.96 8.80 -5.30
CA GLY A 15 -25.39 9.81 -4.39
C GLY A 15 -25.46 9.39 -2.93
N PRO A 16 -26.63 8.97 -2.41
CA PRO A 16 -26.71 8.49 -1.03
C PRO A 16 -25.79 7.31 -0.73
N THR A 17 -25.68 6.34 -1.65
CA THR A 17 -24.76 5.20 -1.50
C THR A 17 -23.31 5.67 -1.39
N PHE A 18 -22.90 6.60 -2.26
CA PHE A 18 -21.54 7.16 -2.26
C PHE A 18 -21.26 7.88 -0.93
N VAL A 19 -22.18 8.74 -0.48
CA VAL A 19 -22.01 9.46 0.80
C VAL A 19 -21.89 8.48 1.97
N GLY A 20 -22.75 7.46 2.00
CA GLY A 20 -22.68 6.42 3.03
C GLY A 20 -21.32 5.73 3.05
N ALA A 21 -20.80 5.35 1.87
CA ALA A 21 -19.48 4.72 1.76
C ALA A 21 -18.36 5.66 2.27
N MET A 22 -18.44 6.95 1.93
CA MET A 22 -17.46 7.94 2.41
C MET A 22 -17.48 8.06 3.94
N GLN A 23 -18.67 8.03 4.55
CA GLN A 23 -18.80 8.07 6.01
C GLN A 23 -18.18 6.82 6.65
N GLU A 24 -18.37 5.65 6.05
CA GLU A 24 -17.75 4.42 6.53
C GLU A 24 -16.23 4.46 6.42
N LEU A 25 -15.70 4.98 5.29
CA LEU A 25 -14.25 5.17 5.13
C LEU A 25 -13.69 6.09 6.22
N GLN A 26 -14.37 7.19 6.50
CA GLN A 26 -13.93 8.13 7.54
C GLN A 26 -13.97 7.49 8.93
N ARG A 27 -14.98 6.65 9.20
CA ARG A 27 -15.08 5.93 10.47
C ARG A 27 -13.92 4.93 10.59
N ALA A 28 -13.66 4.16 9.53
CA ALA A 28 -12.56 3.21 9.49
C ALA A 28 -11.20 3.92 9.67
N ALA A 29 -11.03 5.08 9.01
CA ALA A 29 -9.81 5.88 9.15
C ALA A 29 -9.58 6.32 10.61
N ARG A 30 -10.63 6.78 11.30
CA ARG A 30 -10.50 7.14 12.72
C ARG A 30 -10.08 5.95 13.57
N VAL A 31 -10.66 4.81 13.33
CA VAL A 31 -10.27 3.57 14.05
C VAL A 31 -8.79 3.23 13.82
N UNK A 32 -8.19 3.34 12.61
CA UNK A 32 -7.00 3.09 12.30
C UNK A 32 -6.11 3.89 12.90
N ILE A 33 -6.34 5.23 12.87
CA ILE A 33 -5.50 6.26 13.51
C ILE A 33 -5.46 6.07 15.03
N THR A 34 -6.59 5.89 15.66
CA THR A 34 -6.67 5.68 17.12
C THR A 34 -5.90 4.42 17.54
N ALA A 35 -6.06 3.37 16.82
CA ALA A 35 -5.35 2.11 17.15
C ALA A 35 -3.82 2.21 17.03
N UNK A 36 -3.28 2.92 16.16
CA UNK A 36 -2.10 3.12 15.94
C UNK A 36 -1.51 4.08 16.68
N SER A 37 -2.23 4.99 17.55
CA SER A 37 -1.75 6.21 18.24
C SER A 37 -0.74 5.96 19.38
N ALA A 38 -0.74 4.77 19.94
CA ALA A 38 0.19 4.41 21.01
C ALA A 38 1.61 4.10 20.50
N TYR A 39 1.81 4.00 19.21
CA TYR A 39 3.09 3.60 18.59
C TYR A 39 3.65 4.77 17.79
N ASP A 40 4.97 4.86 17.73
CA ASP A 40 5.65 5.87 16.91
C ASP A 40 5.58 5.50 15.43
N ALA A 41 5.63 4.20 15.13
CA ALA A 41 5.49 3.70 13.76
C ALA A 41 4.89 2.30 13.78
N VAL A 42 4.19 1.96 12.71
CA VAL A 42 3.63 0.62 12.49
C VAL A 42 4.39 -0.02 11.33
N LEU A 43 4.91 -1.21 11.55
CA LEU A 43 5.66 -1.94 10.53
C LEU A 43 4.76 -3.02 9.91
N SER A 44 4.76 -3.11 8.59
CA SER A 44 4.00 -4.15 7.87
C SER A 44 4.70 -4.50 6.56
N PRO A 45 4.33 -5.61 5.92
CA PRO A 45 4.72 -5.80 4.53
C PRO A 45 4.11 -4.69 3.68
N THR A 46 4.74 -4.35 2.55
CA THR A 46 4.15 -3.43 1.59
C THR A 46 3.14 -4.16 0.70
N LEU A 47 3.53 -5.35 0.24
CA LEU A 47 2.72 -6.19 -0.64
C LEU A 47 2.48 -7.54 0.03
N ALA A 48 1.44 -8.25 -0.40
CA ALA A 48 1.08 -9.57 0.16
C ALA A 48 1.98 -10.69 -0.35
N GLN A 49 2.74 -10.45 -1.43
CA GLN A 49 3.57 -11.46 -2.07
C GLN A 49 4.68 -10.77 -2.86
N PRO A 50 5.71 -11.49 -3.31
CA PRO A 50 6.77 -10.92 -4.14
C PRO A 50 6.23 -10.32 -5.44
N PRO A 51 7.03 -9.47 -6.12
CA PRO A 51 6.57 -8.83 -7.37
C PRO A 51 6.01 -9.85 -8.36
N ALA A 52 4.83 -9.54 -8.88
CA ALA A 52 4.15 -10.43 -9.82
C ALA A 52 4.71 -10.21 -11.24
N LEU A 53 4.59 -11.23 -12.08
CA LEU A 53 4.93 -11.09 -13.50
C LEU A 53 4.03 -10.05 -14.17
N ILE A 54 4.56 -9.37 -15.17
CA ILE A 54 3.80 -8.37 -15.93
C ILE A 54 2.56 -9.04 -16.51
N GLY A 55 1.40 -8.45 -16.24
CA GLY A 55 0.12 -8.97 -16.74
C GLY A 55 -0.52 -10.06 -15.89
N ALA A 56 0.11 -10.49 -14.79
CA ALA A 56 -0.37 -11.62 -13.98
C ALA A 56 -1.82 -11.44 -13.48
N PHE A 57 -2.21 -10.20 -13.19
CA PHE A 57 -3.56 -9.94 -12.66
C PHE A 57 -4.56 -9.52 -13.73
N ARG A 58 -4.07 -9.27 -14.96
CA ARG A 58 -4.94 -8.76 -16.03
C ARG A 58 -5.94 -9.81 -16.46
N ASN A 59 -7.22 -9.46 -16.38
CA ASN A 59 -8.31 -10.32 -16.84
C ASN A 59 -9.34 -9.45 -17.57
N ASP A 60 -9.13 -9.27 -18.86
CA ASP A 60 -9.99 -8.43 -19.69
C ASP A 60 -11.39 -9.03 -19.84
N ALA A 61 -11.54 -10.35 -19.66
CA ALA A 61 -12.85 -11.03 -19.75
C ALA A 61 -13.64 -10.89 -18.45
N ASP A 62 -12.97 -10.71 -17.31
CA ASP A 62 -13.61 -10.55 -16.01
C ASP A 62 -12.91 -9.42 -15.22
N PRO A 63 -13.29 -8.15 -15.48
CA PRO A 63 -12.67 -7.02 -14.78
C PRO A 63 -12.91 -7.01 -13.27
N ALA A 64 -13.97 -7.64 -12.78
CA ALA A 64 -14.19 -7.73 -11.33
C ALA A 64 -13.16 -8.66 -10.68
N ALA A 65 -12.87 -9.81 -11.31
CA ALA A 65 -11.82 -10.71 -10.83
C ALA A 65 -10.43 -10.06 -10.92
N ASP A 66 -10.16 -9.29 -12.00
CA ASP A 66 -8.94 -8.49 -12.14
C ASP A 66 -8.77 -7.55 -10.94
N PHE A 67 -9.79 -6.74 -10.65
CA PHE A 67 -9.79 -5.78 -9.55
C PHE A 67 -9.57 -6.49 -8.19
N ALA A 68 -10.27 -7.60 -7.99
CA ALA A 68 -10.15 -8.38 -6.74
C ALA A 68 -8.74 -8.95 -6.57
N ALA A 69 -8.09 -9.40 -7.67
CA ALA A 69 -6.72 -9.91 -7.62
C ALA A 69 -5.73 -8.81 -7.23
N GLN A 70 -5.89 -7.60 -7.79
CA GLN A 70 -5.05 -6.45 -7.43
C GLN A 70 -5.24 -6.06 -5.95
N ALA A 71 -6.49 -6.08 -5.46
CA ALA A 71 -6.78 -5.76 -4.05
C ALA A 71 -6.12 -6.76 -3.10
N ARG A 72 -6.11 -8.05 -3.46
CA ARG A 72 -5.43 -9.07 -2.66
C ARG A 72 -3.90 -8.91 -2.69
N PHE A 73 -3.35 -8.36 -3.77
CA PHE A 73 -1.91 -8.12 -3.90
C PHE A 73 -1.46 -6.94 -3.04
N THR A 74 -2.31 -5.90 -2.88
CA THR A 74 -1.96 -4.66 -2.18
C THR A 74 -2.86 -4.37 -0.97
N PRO A 75 -3.00 -5.33 -0.01
CA PRO A 75 -3.97 -5.15 1.07
C PRO A 75 -3.55 -4.16 2.15
N PHE A 76 -2.25 -3.84 2.26
CA PHE A 76 -1.73 -3.06 3.39
C PHE A 76 -1.74 -1.55 3.13
N THR A 77 -1.50 -1.13 1.88
CA THR A 77 -1.29 0.28 1.55
C THR A 77 -2.57 1.11 1.55
N SER A 78 -3.72 0.48 1.27
CA SER A 78 -5.00 1.19 1.15
C SER A 78 -5.40 1.90 2.45
N ALA A 79 -5.03 1.34 3.61
CA ALA A 79 -5.33 1.95 4.90
C ALA A 79 -4.73 3.36 5.00
N TYR A 80 -3.48 3.52 4.54
CA TYR A 80 -2.78 4.80 4.64
C TYR A 80 -3.27 5.80 3.59
N ASN A 81 -3.75 5.31 2.43
CA ASN A 81 -4.44 6.16 1.45
C ASN A 81 -5.74 6.74 2.03
N MET A 82 -6.43 5.96 2.88
CA MET A 82 -7.69 6.41 3.50
C MET A 82 -7.45 7.35 4.69
N THR A 83 -6.41 7.08 5.49
CA THR A 83 -6.16 7.87 6.71
C THR A 83 -5.35 9.13 6.44
N GLY A 84 -4.59 9.18 5.33
CA GLY A 84 -3.66 10.26 5.06
C GLY A 84 -2.42 10.25 5.93
N GLN A 85 -2.16 9.13 6.63
CA GLN A 85 -0.95 9.00 7.43
C GLN A 85 0.28 8.86 6.52
N PRO A 86 1.42 9.39 6.92
CA PRO A 86 2.65 9.19 6.16
C PRO A 86 3.09 7.73 6.22
N ALA A 87 3.64 7.24 5.11
CA ALA A 87 4.19 5.89 5.06
C ALA A 87 5.41 5.89 4.14
N VAL A 88 6.40 5.10 4.50
CA VAL A 88 7.62 4.92 3.71
C VAL A 88 7.85 3.44 3.48
N ASN A 89 8.32 3.09 2.29
CA ASN A 89 8.70 1.72 1.96
C ASN A 89 10.22 1.66 1.79
N VAL A 90 10.88 0.79 2.58
CA VAL A 90 12.34 0.63 2.53
C VAL A 90 12.69 -0.81 2.12
N PRO A 91 13.69 -1.01 1.24
CA PRO A 91 14.05 -2.33 0.74
C PRO A 91 15.01 -3.02 1.72
N LEU A 92 14.46 -3.75 2.70
CA LEU A 92 15.28 -4.36 3.76
C LEU A 92 15.64 -5.82 3.49
N TYR A 93 15.09 -6.42 2.45
CA TYR A 93 15.35 -7.83 2.14
C TYR A 93 15.39 -8.03 0.62
N TRP A 94 16.03 -9.11 0.21
CA TRP A 94 16.10 -9.51 -1.21
C TRP A 94 15.83 -11.01 -1.30
N THR A 95 15.09 -11.38 -2.30
CA THR A 95 14.87 -12.81 -2.63
C THR A 95 16.17 -13.43 -3.12
N ALA A 96 16.21 -14.77 -3.18
CA ALA A 96 17.39 -15.48 -3.67
C ALA A 96 17.77 -15.11 -5.11
N ASP A 97 16.77 -14.72 -5.92
CA ASP A 97 16.98 -14.28 -7.31
C ASP A 97 17.17 -12.76 -7.43
N GLY A 98 17.35 -12.06 -6.30
CA GLY A 98 17.77 -10.65 -6.29
C GLY A 98 16.66 -9.61 -6.34
N LEU A 99 15.40 -10.00 -6.20
CA LEU A 99 14.30 -9.03 -6.18
C LEU A 99 14.22 -8.33 -4.82
N PRO A 100 14.10 -6.99 -4.78
CA PRO A 100 13.97 -6.29 -3.50
C PRO A 100 12.59 -6.53 -2.89
N ILE A 101 12.57 -6.73 -1.57
CA ILE A 101 11.35 -6.88 -0.79
C ILE A 101 11.21 -5.64 0.10
N GLY A 102 10.13 -4.92 -0.09
CA GLY A 102 9.84 -3.70 0.67
C GLY A 102 9.21 -4.00 2.02
N VAL A 103 9.64 -3.21 3.00
CA VAL A 103 9.03 -3.18 4.33
C VAL A 103 8.45 -1.79 4.51
N MET A 104 7.19 -1.71 4.89
CA MET A 104 6.50 -0.45 5.04
C MET A 104 6.47 -0.02 6.51
N LEU A 105 6.83 1.24 6.75
CA LEU A 105 6.67 1.90 8.03
C LEU A 105 5.64 3.00 7.85
N ALA A 106 4.62 3.02 8.69
CA ALA A 106 3.60 4.06 8.67
C ALA A 106 3.63 4.80 10.00
N GLY A 107 3.56 6.12 9.96
CA GLY A 107 3.70 7.00 11.12
C GLY A 107 2.39 7.60 11.59
N ARG A 108 2.49 8.42 12.62
CA ARG A 108 1.36 9.23 13.09
C ARG A 108 1.02 10.29 12.02
N PRO A 109 -0.21 10.80 12.01
CA PRO A 109 -0.54 11.89 11.08
C PRO A 109 0.45 13.05 11.19
N ALA A 110 0.97 13.52 10.05
CA ALA A 110 1.92 14.64 9.93
C ALA A 110 3.26 14.40 10.64
N ASP A 111 3.67 13.14 10.84
CA ASP A 111 4.94 12.82 11.49
C ASP A 111 5.92 12.13 10.52
N GLU A 112 6.15 12.76 9.37
CA GLU A 112 7.11 12.30 8.37
C GLU A 112 8.54 12.27 8.92
N ALA A 113 8.85 13.19 9.86
CA ALA A 113 10.20 13.30 10.44
C ALA A 113 10.62 12.00 11.15
N THR A 114 9.72 11.39 11.90
CA THR A 114 9.96 10.10 12.56
C THR A 114 10.29 9.01 11.53
N LEU A 115 9.52 8.95 10.43
CA LEU A 115 9.75 7.93 9.40
C LEU A 115 11.07 8.14 8.67
N ILE A 116 11.44 9.39 8.38
CA ILE A 116 12.73 9.73 7.76
C ILE A 116 13.88 9.30 8.69
N SER A 117 13.77 9.60 9.98
CA SER A 117 14.78 9.24 10.98
C SER A 117 14.94 7.72 11.09
N LEU A 118 13.80 6.99 11.17
CA LEU A 118 13.83 5.52 11.22
C LEU A 118 14.42 4.93 9.94
N SER A 119 14.06 5.47 8.79
CA SER A 119 14.59 4.99 7.51
C SER A 119 16.10 5.16 7.44
N ALA A 120 16.62 6.30 7.92
CA ALA A 120 18.06 6.56 7.96
C ALA A 120 18.78 5.55 8.88
N GLN A 121 18.20 5.25 10.04
CA GLN A 121 18.76 4.24 10.95
C GLN A 121 18.78 2.86 10.31
N LEU A 122 17.70 2.50 9.62
CA LEU A 122 17.61 1.20 8.93
C LEU A 122 18.61 1.11 7.79
N GLU A 123 18.83 2.21 7.05
CA GLU A 123 19.80 2.26 5.96
C GLU A 123 21.23 2.03 6.47
N VAL A 124 21.56 2.56 7.68
CA VAL A 124 22.86 2.30 8.30
C VAL A 124 23.02 0.82 8.65
N ILE A 125 21.96 0.19 9.19
CA ILE A 125 22.01 -1.21 9.64
C ILE A 125 21.98 -2.18 8.45
N ARG A 126 21.19 -1.89 7.42
CA ARG A 126 21.00 -2.71 6.23
C ARG A 126 21.12 -1.84 4.97
N PRO A 127 22.33 -1.45 4.58
CA PRO A 127 22.50 -0.55 3.43
C PRO A 127 21.99 -1.14 2.13
N TRP A 128 21.34 -0.31 1.32
CA TRP A 128 20.79 -0.71 0.01
C TRP A 128 21.30 0.14 -1.14
N ALA A 129 22.04 1.22 -0.88
CA ALA A 129 22.47 2.18 -1.90
C ALA A 129 23.27 1.53 -3.04
N ASP A 130 24.04 0.49 -2.73
CA ASP A 130 24.89 -0.21 -3.70
C ASP A 130 24.20 -1.40 -4.37
N ARG A 131 22.95 -1.67 -4.02
CA ARG A 131 22.19 -2.77 -4.60
C ARG A 131 21.53 -2.32 -5.89
N ARG A 132 22.05 -2.78 -7.02
CA ARG A 132 21.60 -2.36 -8.35
C ARG A 132 21.29 -3.57 -9.21
N PRO A 133 20.32 -3.46 -10.14
CA PRO A 133 20.10 -4.51 -11.12
C PRO A 133 21.33 -4.75 -12.00
N SER A 134 21.48 -5.94 -12.54
CA SER A 134 22.65 -6.31 -13.35
C SER A 134 22.79 -5.50 -14.65
N TRP A 135 21.71 -4.86 -15.10
CA TRP A 135 21.71 -4.05 -16.31
C TRP A 135 21.91 -2.55 -16.05
N TRP A 136 22.14 -2.15 -14.82
CA TRP A 136 22.29 -0.75 -14.40
C TRP A 136 23.72 -0.26 -14.62
#